data_9b958047413dd2eb8a62351288438b84
#
_entry.id   9b958047413dd2eb8a62351288438b84
#
_cell.length_a   1.000
_cell.length_b   1.000
_cell.length_c   1.000
_cell.angle_alpha   90.00
_cell.angle_beta   90.00
_cell.angle_gamma   90.00
#
_symmetry.space_group_name_H-M   'P 1'
#
loop_
_entity.id
_entity.type
_entity.pdbx_description
1 polymer ?
#
loop_
_entity_poly.entity_id
_entity_poly.type
_entity_poly.pdbx_seq_one_letter_code
_entity_poly.pdbx_strand_id
1 'polypeptide(L)'
;MGQAERDTFIIGRDDGILVTGGTGFIGSRLVEVLLDHGFRNIRCLVRSSSGLDRVKDLCGRCPEGARVDVVRGNLLSREDCTAATRDVAVVFHLAAARGEKSVPDAFMNSVVTTRNLLEASLGHQCLRRFVNVSSFTVYANVHKSRRRLLDESCPVEPHPELRGDAYCFAKVKQEEIVSEYGKRFGIPYVMVRPGHVYGPGNEGLTGRVGINTFGVFLHLGGSNPLPLTYVDNCAEAIALAGLKKLATSAEVFNVVDDDLPSSRRFLRLYKQNVRRFKSIYVPHFLSYTFSYLWERYSTWSDGQLEPVFNRRRWHATWKKTTYSNVRLKTSLGWTPKVSMKEGMSSYFESCRDRERDA
;
A
#
# COMPACT_ATOMS: atom_id res chain seq x y z
N MET A 1 -15.78 11.47 18.69
CA MET A 1 -15.43 10.13 19.23
C MET A 1 -15.77 10.08 20.72
N GLY A 2 -16.57 9.08 21.14
CA GLY A 2 -17.01 8.90 22.53
C GLY A 2 -15.89 8.35 23.42
N GLN A 3 -16.00 8.55 24.73
CA GLN A 3 -15.01 8.10 25.73
C GLN A 3 -14.78 6.59 25.70
N ALA A 4 -15.80 5.78 25.34
CA ALA A 4 -15.73 4.32 25.23
C ALA A 4 -14.84 3.82 24.07
N GLU A 5 -14.67 4.59 22.99
CA GLU A 5 -13.72 4.22 21.90
C GLU A 5 -12.26 4.47 22.28
N ARG A 6 -12.01 5.32 23.27
CA ARG A 6 -10.67 5.73 23.72
C ARG A 6 -9.96 4.65 24.53
N ASP A 7 -10.71 3.79 25.22
CA ASP A 7 -10.17 2.68 26.04
C ASP A 7 -9.77 1.45 25.21
N THR A 8 -9.92 1.50 23.87
CA THR A 8 -9.60 0.37 22.99
C THR A 8 -8.22 0.45 22.36
N PHE A 9 -7.47 1.55 22.52
CA PHE A 9 -6.14 1.70 21.96
C PHE A 9 -5.05 1.13 22.86
N ILE A 10 -3.93 0.69 22.23
CA ILE A 10 -2.78 0.08 22.95
C ILE A 10 -1.79 1.11 23.51
N ILE A 11 -1.94 2.38 23.10
CA ILE A 11 -1.09 3.50 23.51
C ILE A 11 -1.93 4.71 23.93
N GLY A 12 -1.34 5.55 24.77
CA GLY A 12 -1.87 6.86 25.14
C GLY A 12 -1.67 7.91 24.05
N ARG A 13 -2.30 9.06 24.21
CA ARG A 13 -2.27 10.14 23.20
C ARG A 13 -0.93 10.83 23.10
N ASP A 14 -0.16 10.82 24.15
CA ASP A 14 1.15 11.48 24.25
C ASP A 14 2.30 10.50 23.96
N ASP A 15 2.00 9.19 23.77
CA ASP A 15 2.99 8.20 23.39
C ASP A 15 3.53 8.48 21.99
N GLY A 16 4.82 8.24 21.77
CA GLY A 16 5.50 8.52 20.52
C GLY A 16 5.03 7.63 19.39
N ILE A 17 4.70 8.22 18.26
CA ILE A 17 4.36 7.54 17.00
C ILE A 17 5.38 7.93 15.94
N LEU A 18 5.99 6.94 15.27
CA LEU A 18 6.84 7.17 14.11
C LEU A 18 6.10 6.82 12.82
N VAL A 19 6.08 7.75 11.86
CA VAL A 19 5.57 7.52 10.51
C VAL A 19 6.72 7.67 9.52
N THR A 20 7.12 6.57 8.87
CA THR A 20 8.06 6.63 7.74
C THR A 20 7.27 6.75 6.44
N GLY A 21 7.75 7.58 5.51
CA GLY A 21 6.98 7.89 4.31
C GLY A 21 5.79 8.83 4.56
N GLY A 22 5.81 9.61 5.64
CA GLY A 22 4.78 10.57 6.03
C GLY A 22 4.52 11.69 5.00
N THR A 23 5.51 12.00 4.13
CA THR A 23 5.34 12.96 3.02
C THR A 23 4.66 12.35 1.78
N GLY A 24 4.47 11.01 1.76
CA GLY A 24 3.85 10.29 0.66
C GLY A 24 2.34 10.43 0.62
N PHE A 25 1.74 9.95 -0.48
CA PHE A 25 0.30 10.01 -0.74
C PHE A 25 -0.56 9.43 0.41
N ILE A 26 -0.24 8.23 0.89
CA ILE A 26 -0.98 7.60 2.00
C ILE A 26 -0.48 8.14 3.34
N GLY A 27 0.83 8.41 3.46
CA GLY A 27 1.44 8.77 4.73
C GLY A 27 0.98 10.13 5.26
N SER A 28 0.80 11.13 4.40
CA SER A 28 0.27 12.44 4.80
C SER A 28 -1.16 12.33 5.34
N ARG A 29 -2.00 11.53 4.68
CA ARG A 29 -3.37 11.27 5.18
C ARG A 29 -3.39 10.48 6.48
N LEU A 30 -2.44 9.54 6.65
CA LEU A 30 -2.30 8.82 7.93
C LEU A 30 -1.96 9.77 9.07
N VAL A 31 -1.05 10.74 8.85
CA VAL A 31 -0.72 11.75 9.89
C VAL A 31 -1.96 12.57 10.27
N GLU A 32 -2.75 13.01 9.29
CA GLU A 32 -4.02 13.71 9.57
C GLU A 32 -4.98 12.84 10.40
N VAL A 33 -5.18 11.58 10.00
CA VAL A 33 -6.04 10.63 10.73
C VAL A 33 -5.55 10.41 12.17
N LEU A 34 -4.25 10.31 12.40
CA LEU A 34 -3.68 10.18 13.74
C LEU A 34 -3.96 11.42 14.60
N LEU A 35 -3.85 12.62 14.03
CA LEU A 35 -4.21 13.87 14.70
C LEU A 35 -5.71 13.93 15.01
N ASP A 36 -6.58 13.52 14.07
CA ASP A 36 -8.03 13.45 14.26
C ASP A 36 -8.43 12.47 15.38
N HIS A 37 -7.68 11.37 15.53
CA HIS A 37 -7.80 10.46 16.66
C HIS A 37 -7.29 11.06 17.97
N GLY A 38 -6.66 12.24 17.95
CA GLY A 38 -6.18 13.00 19.10
C GLY A 38 -4.80 12.61 19.58
N PHE A 39 -3.99 11.90 18.77
CA PHE A 39 -2.58 11.65 19.09
C PHE A 39 -1.77 12.94 18.93
N ARG A 40 -0.82 13.17 19.85
CA ARG A 40 -0.14 14.46 19.99
C ARG A 40 1.35 14.43 19.70
N ASN A 41 1.96 13.25 19.71
CA ASN A 41 3.41 13.08 19.54
C ASN A 41 3.74 12.24 18.33
N ILE A 42 3.73 12.87 17.16
CA ILE A 42 3.95 12.21 15.87
C ILE A 42 5.28 12.66 15.28
N ARG A 43 6.12 11.69 14.93
CA ARG A 43 7.40 11.91 14.27
C ARG A 43 7.34 11.40 12.84
N CYS A 44 7.64 12.25 11.86
CA CYS A 44 7.71 11.90 10.45
C CYS A 44 9.18 11.81 10.02
N LEU A 45 9.67 10.60 9.70
CA LEU A 45 11.00 10.44 9.12
C LEU A 45 10.95 10.66 7.61
N VAL A 46 11.71 11.66 7.13
CA VAL A 46 11.74 12.07 5.73
C VAL A 46 13.16 12.04 5.18
N ARG A 47 13.33 11.50 3.96
CA ARG A 47 14.66 11.33 3.32
C ARG A 47 15.20 12.62 2.70
N SER A 48 14.34 13.43 2.09
CA SER A 48 14.73 14.64 1.36
C SER A 48 13.75 15.78 1.61
N SER A 49 14.08 16.96 1.09
CA SER A 49 13.21 18.14 1.15
C SER A 49 11.93 18.04 0.29
N SER A 50 11.85 17.06 -0.62
CA SER A 50 10.66 16.87 -1.46
C SER A 50 9.46 16.42 -0.64
N GLY A 51 8.32 17.07 -0.83
CA GLY A 51 7.07 16.76 -0.12
C GLY A 51 7.00 17.27 1.31
N LEU A 52 8.00 18.04 1.76
CA LEU A 52 7.98 18.66 3.10
C LEU A 52 6.83 19.65 3.25
N ASP A 53 6.41 20.31 2.18
CA ASP A 53 5.36 21.32 2.25
C ASP A 53 4.04 20.71 2.73
N ARG A 54 3.70 19.51 2.28
CA ARG A 54 2.50 18.78 2.76
C ARG A 54 2.54 18.53 4.28
N VAL A 55 3.70 18.17 4.81
CA VAL A 55 3.84 17.90 6.26
C VAL A 55 3.96 19.20 7.03
N LYS A 56 4.59 20.25 6.48
CA LYS A 56 4.63 21.58 7.09
C LYS A 56 3.24 22.20 7.18
N ASP A 57 2.42 22.03 6.14
CA ASP A 57 1.01 22.46 6.16
C ASP A 57 0.23 21.74 7.27
N LEU A 58 0.51 20.46 7.50
CA LEU A 58 -0.05 19.71 8.62
C LEU A 58 0.45 20.22 9.97
N CYS A 59 1.76 20.55 10.08
CA CYS A 59 2.30 21.15 11.31
C CYS A 59 1.63 22.48 11.64
N GLY A 60 1.33 23.31 10.62
CA GLY A 60 0.63 24.59 10.78
C GLY A 60 -0.87 24.45 11.17
N ARG A 61 -1.46 23.29 11.00
CA ARG A 61 -2.87 22.96 11.31
C ARG A 61 -3.02 22.03 12.50
N CYS A 62 -1.94 21.73 13.23
CA CYS A 62 -1.99 20.83 14.37
C CYS A 62 -2.98 21.35 15.43
N PRO A 63 -3.83 20.47 16.01
CA PRO A 63 -4.62 20.82 17.18
C PRO A 63 -3.75 21.31 18.34
N GLU A 64 -4.32 22.14 19.21
CA GLU A 64 -3.62 22.65 20.40
C GLU A 64 -3.03 21.51 21.22
N GLY A 65 -1.74 21.63 21.56
CA GLY A 65 -0.98 20.63 22.30
C GLY A 65 -0.52 19.41 21.46
N ALA A 66 -0.79 19.35 20.14
CA ALA A 66 -0.24 18.34 19.28
C ALA A 66 1.06 18.82 18.60
N ARG A 67 1.99 17.87 18.39
CA ARG A 67 3.28 18.10 17.75
C ARG A 67 3.53 17.08 16.64
N VAL A 68 3.83 17.56 15.45
CA VAL A 68 4.31 16.76 14.34
C VAL A 68 5.76 17.17 14.04
N ASP A 69 6.70 16.32 14.45
CA ASP A 69 8.12 16.53 14.22
C ASP A 69 8.56 15.96 12.89
N VAL A 70 9.14 16.79 12.04
CA VAL A 70 9.76 16.37 10.79
C VAL A 70 11.25 16.11 11.04
N VAL A 71 11.63 14.86 11.08
CA VAL A 71 13.02 14.44 11.26
C VAL A 71 13.61 14.05 9.91
N ARG A 72 14.69 14.70 9.50
CA ARG A 72 15.45 14.32 8.32
C ARG A 72 16.34 13.14 8.64
N GLY A 73 16.31 12.11 7.79
CA GLY A 73 17.16 10.94 7.95
C GLY A 73 16.97 9.95 6.81
N ASN A 74 17.90 9.02 6.73
CA ASN A 74 17.97 7.98 5.72
C ASN A 74 17.79 6.61 6.39
N LEU A 75 16.76 5.86 6.01
CA LEU A 75 16.53 4.51 6.52
C LEU A 75 17.66 3.51 6.18
N LEU A 76 18.59 3.87 5.31
CA LEU A 76 19.82 3.11 5.08
C LEU A 76 20.90 3.39 6.15
N SER A 77 20.79 4.49 6.91
CA SER A 77 21.65 4.79 8.06
C SER A 77 21.03 4.16 9.32
N ARG A 78 21.84 3.39 10.03
CA ARG A 78 21.45 2.78 11.31
C ARG A 78 21.29 3.83 12.40
N GLU A 79 22.16 4.84 12.39
CA GLU A 79 22.16 5.96 13.34
C GLU A 79 20.84 6.75 13.21
N ASP A 80 20.42 7.06 11.96
CA ASP A 80 19.19 7.77 11.71
C ASP A 80 17.96 6.94 12.15
N CYS A 81 17.99 5.62 11.89
CA CYS A 81 16.92 4.71 12.35
C CYS A 81 16.85 4.68 13.88
N THR A 82 18.00 4.60 14.57
CA THR A 82 18.06 4.59 16.04
C THR A 82 17.54 5.91 16.62
N ALA A 83 17.95 7.04 16.05
CA ALA A 83 17.45 8.35 16.48
C ALA A 83 15.93 8.49 16.23
N ALA A 84 15.43 7.98 15.08
CA ALA A 84 14.03 8.08 14.72
C ALA A 84 13.11 7.21 15.63
N THR A 85 13.59 6.04 16.08
CA THR A 85 12.80 5.09 16.89
C THR A 85 12.85 5.36 18.40
N ARG A 86 13.64 6.34 18.86
CA ARG A 86 13.76 6.65 20.29
C ARG A 86 12.41 7.10 20.86
N ASP A 87 11.99 6.47 21.97
CA ASP A 87 10.74 6.75 22.69
C ASP A 87 9.47 6.60 21.83
N VAL A 88 9.52 5.70 20.83
CA VAL A 88 8.40 5.42 19.94
C VAL A 88 7.68 4.14 20.38
N ALA A 89 6.38 4.28 20.64
CA ALA A 89 5.51 3.16 20.99
C ALA A 89 4.90 2.45 19.77
N VAL A 90 4.62 3.18 18.69
CA VAL A 90 4.08 2.60 17.44
C VAL A 90 4.86 3.12 16.23
N VAL A 91 5.30 2.21 15.39
CA VAL A 91 5.93 2.52 14.09
C VAL A 91 4.96 2.22 12.97
N PHE A 92 4.61 3.22 12.17
CA PHE A 92 3.92 3.05 10.89
C PHE A 92 4.95 3.14 9.75
N HIS A 93 5.26 1.99 9.17
CA HIS A 93 6.27 1.89 8.12
C HIS A 93 5.63 1.85 6.73
N LEU A 94 5.53 3.04 6.09
CA LEU A 94 5.00 3.20 4.74
C LEU A 94 6.10 3.44 3.70
N ALA A 95 7.31 3.80 4.15
CA ALA A 95 8.44 4.01 3.25
C ALA A 95 8.78 2.71 2.52
N ALA A 96 8.77 2.77 1.20
CA ALA A 96 9.14 1.67 0.32
C ALA A 96 9.54 2.21 -1.05
N ALA A 97 10.29 1.42 -1.80
CA ALA A 97 10.58 1.69 -3.20
C ALA A 97 9.27 1.72 -4.01
N ARG A 98 9.06 2.78 -4.76
CA ARG A 98 7.93 2.90 -5.69
C ARG A 98 8.46 3.39 -7.03
N GLY A 99 8.13 2.65 -8.09
CA GLY A 99 8.59 2.97 -9.44
C GLY A 99 10.04 2.56 -9.72
N GLU A 100 10.66 1.80 -8.82
CA GLU A 100 12.00 1.24 -9.06
C GLU A 100 11.95 0.29 -10.25
N LYS A 101 12.92 0.46 -11.15
CA LYS A 101 13.05 -0.35 -12.35
C LYS A 101 13.89 -1.61 -12.12
N SER A 102 14.75 -1.61 -11.10
CA SER A 102 15.64 -2.71 -10.78
C SER A 102 15.28 -3.42 -9.47
N VAL A 103 15.48 -4.73 -9.43
CA VAL A 103 15.31 -5.54 -8.21
C VAL A 103 16.31 -5.13 -7.12
N PRO A 104 17.61 -4.88 -7.41
CA PRO A 104 18.56 -4.41 -6.39
C PRO A 104 18.14 -3.10 -5.72
N ASP A 105 17.70 -2.09 -6.49
CA ASP A 105 17.26 -0.81 -5.92
C ASP A 105 16.01 -0.99 -5.06
N ALA A 106 15.04 -1.79 -5.53
CA ALA A 106 13.85 -2.11 -4.78
C ALA A 106 14.17 -2.86 -3.48
N PHE A 107 15.15 -3.77 -3.50
CA PHE A 107 15.63 -4.47 -2.32
C PHE A 107 16.29 -3.51 -1.31
N MET A 108 17.20 -2.67 -1.74
CA MET A 108 17.87 -1.69 -0.87
C MET A 108 16.86 -0.72 -0.24
N ASN A 109 16.00 -0.13 -1.05
CA ASN A 109 15.07 0.92 -0.62
C ASN A 109 13.81 0.40 0.12
N SER A 110 13.58 -0.92 0.16
CA SER A 110 12.46 -1.50 0.90
C SER A 110 12.92 -2.49 1.95
N VAL A 111 13.72 -3.50 1.59
CA VAL A 111 14.06 -4.60 2.51
C VAL A 111 15.14 -4.19 3.50
N VAL A 112 16.24 -3.60 3.01
CA VAL A 112 17.34 -3.16 3.89
C VAL A 112 16.87 -2.04 4.81
N THR A 113 16.12 -1.09 4.30
CA THR A 113 15.53 0.00 5.10
C THR A 113 14.59 -0.52 6.19
N THR A 114 13.75 -1.53 5.88
CA THR A 114 12.88 -2.17 6.87
C THR A 114 13.70 -2.90 7.94
N ARG A 115 14.74 -3.64 7.54
CA ARG A 115 15.62 -4.33 8.49
C ARG A 115 16.29 -3.35 9.45
N ASN A 116 16.89 -2.27 8.93
CA ASN A 116 17.54 -1.27 9.77
C ASN A 116 16.57 -0.66 10.79
N LEU A 117 15.32 -0.39 10.37
CA LEU A 117 14.29 0.15 11.25
C LEU A 117 13.85 -0.85 12.32
N LEU A 118 13.72 -2.14 11.97
CA LEU A 118 13.43 -3.21 12.93
C LEU A 118 14.58 -3.40 13.92
N GLU A 119 15.84 -3.44 13.47
CA GLU A 119 17.03 -3.52 14.33
C GLU A 119 17.09 -2.35 15.32
N ALA A 120 16.86 -1.13 14.84
CA ALA A 120 16.81 0.05 15.69
C ALA A 120 15.69 -0.04 16.75
N SER A 121 14.55 -0.62 16.37
CA SER A 121 13.41 -0.79 17.28
C SER A 121 13.64 -1.82 18.38
N LEU A 122 14.55 -2.79 18.19
CA LEU A 122 14.91 -3.77 19.21
C LEU A 122 15.61 -3.14 20.44
N GLY A 123 16.31 -2.04 20.24
CA GLY A 123 16.99 -1.30 21.33
C GLY A 123 16.03 -0.57 22.29
N HIS A 124 14.73 -0.55 22.00
CA HIS A 124 13.74 0.23 22.73
C HIS A 124 12.64 -0.65 23.30
N GLN A 125 12.50 -0.70 24.63
CA GLN A 125 11.45 -1.50 25.31
C GLN A 125 10.04 -0.90 25.21
N CYS A 126 9.89 0.30 24.70
CA CYS A 126 8.61 1.00 24.59
C CYS A 126 7.78 0.57 23.37
N LEU A 127 8.36 -0.11 22.37
CA LEU A 127 7.64 -0.50 21.16
C LEU A 127 6.49 -1.47 21.48
N ARG A 128 5.27 -1.04 21.14
CA ARG A 128 4.03 -1.82 21.30
C ARG A 128 3.57 -2.45 19.99
N ARG A 129 3.90 -1.83 18.86
CA ARG A 129 3.53 -2.36 17.52
C ARG A 129 4.36 -1.77 16.38
N PHE A 130 4.72 -2.65 15.45
CA PHE A 130 5.29 -2.30 14.16
C PHE A 130 4.25 -2.57 13.07
N VAL A 131 3.76 -1.53 12.39
CA VAL A 131 2.81 -1.64 11.28
C VAL A 131 3.56 -1.56 9.96
N ASN A 132 3.59 -2.68 9.22
CA ASN A 132 4.18 -2.71 7.89
C ASN A 132 3.09 -2.55 6.82
N VAL A 133 3.16 -1.48 6.03
CA VAL A 133 2.24 -1.26 4.91
C VAL A 133 2.76 -1.99 3.68
N SER A 134 2.18 -3.14 3.42
CA SER A 134 2.43 -4.02 2.29
C SER A 134 1.52 -3.67 1.09
N SER A 135 1.08 -4.64 0.31
CA SER A 135 0.20 -4.46 -0.85
C SER A 135 -0.44 -5.79 -1.27
N PHE A 136 -1.57 -5.75 -1.97
CA PHE A 136 -2.13 -6.92 -2.67
C PHE A 136 -1.18 -7.53 -3.71
N THR A 137 -0.14 -6.80 -4.10
CA THR A 137 0.86 -7.33 -5.04
C THR A 137 1.57 -8.56 -4.51
N VAL A 138 1.62 -8.78 -3.19
CA VAL A 138 2.29 -9.94 -2.59
C VAL A 138 1.57 -11.26 -2.89
N TYR A 139 0.28 -11.23 -3.23
CA TYR A 139 -0.48 -12.46 -3.48
C TYR A 139 -0.11 -13.13 -4.81
N ALA A 140 0.08 -14.45 -4.77
CA ALA A 140 0.38 -15.25 -5.95
C ALA A 140 -0.81 -15.34 -6.92
N ASN A 141 -2.02 -15.51 -6.38
CA ASN A 141 -3.27 -15.69 -7.12
C ASN A 141 -3.22 -16.78 -8.21
N VAL A 142 -2.22 -17.71 -8.15
CA VAL A 142 -2.00 -18.77 -9.14
C VAL A 142 -2.87 -19.99 -8.86
N HIS A 143 -3.23 -20.24 -7.59
CA HIS A 143 -3.94 -21.45 -7.21
C HIS A 143 -5.36 -21.49 -7.77
N LYS A 144 -5.75 -22.68 -8.24
CA LYS A 144 -7.09 -23.00 -8.73
C LYS A 144 -8.06 -23.17 -7.54
N SER A 145 -8.15 -22.19 -6.65
CA SER A 145 -9.24 -22.19 -5.69
C SER A 145 -10.56 -22.13 -6.46
N ARG A 146 -11.50 -23.03 -6.15
CA ARG A 146 -12.89 -22.94 -6.64
C ARG A 146 -13.54 -21.62 -6.18
N ARG A 147 -13.10 -21.08 -5.06
CA ARG A 147 -13.47 -19.75 -4.55
C ARG A 147 -12.54 -18.71 -5.19
N ARG A 148 -13.10 -17.86 -6.02
CA ARG A 148 -12.38 -16.71 -6.63
C ARG A 148 -12.21 -15.56 -5.64
N LEU A 149 -12.24 -15.84 -4.33
CA LEU A 149 -12.13 -14.87 -3.26
C LEU A 149 -10.68 -14.77 -2.80
N LEU A 150 -10.16 -13.57 -2.75
CA LEU A 150 -8.87 -13.24 -2.20
C LEU A 150 -9.08 -12.64 -0.81
N ASP A 151 -8.67 -13.37 0.20
CA ASP A 151 -8.61 -12.97 1.61
C ASP A 151 -7.19 -13.19 2.16
N GLU A 152 -6.99 -12.95 3.45
CA GLU A 152 -5.69 -13.03 4.12
C GLU A 152 -5.13 -14.46 4.21
N SER A 153 -5.95 -15.49 4.00
CA SER A 153 -5.52 -16.89 3.95
C SER A 153 -4.90 -17.30 2.60
N CYS A 154 -5.04 -16.43 1.58
CA CYS A 154 -4.47 -16.69 0.27
C CYS A 154 -2.94 -16.66 0.31
N PRO A 155 -2.26 -17.55 -0.44
CA PRO A 155 -0.81 -17.64 -0.40
C PRO A 155 -0.14 -16.41 -0.98
N VAL A 156 0.91 -15.97 -0.31
CA VAL A 156 1.89 -15.01 -0.82
C VAL A 156 2.69 -15.66 -1.95
N GLU A 157 3.20 -14.86 -2.87
CA GLU A 157 4.01 -15.32 -4.01
C GLU A 157 5.29 -16.02 -3.52
N PRO A 158 5.44 -17.32 -3.70
CA PRO A 158 6.58 -18.08 -3.18
C PRO A 158 7.86 -17.83 -3.99
N HIS A 159 7.74 -17.34 -5.23
CA HIS A 159 8.84 -17.07 -6.15
C HIS A 159 8.72 -15.67 -6.76
N PRO A 160 8.85 -14.62 -5.92
CA PRO A 160 8.65 -13.24 -6.37
C PRO A 160 9.69 -12.80 -7.43
N GLU A 161 10.87 -13.42 -7.45
CA GLU A 161 11.93 -13.22 -8.45
C GLU A 161 11.49 -13.63 -9.86
N LEU A 162 10.62 -14.62 -9.98
CA LEU A 162 10.12 -15.12 -11.27
C LEU A 162 8.94 -14.29 -11.82
N ARG A 163 8.46 -13.31 -11.05
CA ARG A 163 7.31 -12.51 -11.46
C ARG A 163 7.65 -11.35 -12.40
N GLY A 164 8.94 -10.97 -12.49
CA GLY A 164 9.37 -9.82 -13.29
C GLY A 164 8.77 -8.50 -12.81
N ASP A 165 8.65 -8.32 -11.48
CA ASP A 165 8.04 -7.18 -10.82
C ASP A 165 8.85 -6.85 -9.56
N ALA A 166 9.76 -5.87 -9.68
CA ALA A 166 10.65 -5.46 -8.59
C ALA A 166 9.87 -5.00 -7.35
N TYR A 167 8.71 -4.36 -7.54
CA TYR A 167 7.85 -3.94 -6.43
C TYR A 167 7.24 -5.13 -5.69
N CYS A 168 6.75 -6.15 -6.43
CA CYS A 168 6.27 -7.40 -5.81
C CYS A 168 7.38 -8.07 -5.01
N PHE A 169 8.56 -8.24 -5.63
CA PHE A 169 9.73 -8.83 -4.99
C PHE A 169 10.04 -8.13 -3.67
N ALA A 170 10.17 -6.81 -3.70
CA ALA A 170 10.49 -6.02 -2.52
C ALA A 170 9.43 -6.15 -1.41
N LYS A 171 8.12 -6.12 -1.75
CA LYS A 171 7.04 -6.23 -0.77
C LYS A 171 6.96 -7.62 -0.15
N VAL A 172 7.19 -8.69 -0.91
CA VAL A 172 7.26 -10.06 -0.37
C VAL A 172 8.44 -10.18 0.59
N LYS A 173 9.63 -9.75 0.19
CA LYS A 173 10.82 -9.79 1.05
C LYS A 173 10.70 -8.91 2.28
N GLN A 174 10.00 -7.78 2.18
CA GLN A 174 9.69 -6.92 3.32
C GLN A 174 8.78 -7.62 4.34
N GLU A 175 7.73 -8.35 3.90
CA GLU A 175 6.89 -9.14 4.79
C GLU A 175 7.65 -10.30 5.44
N GLU A 176 8.51 -10.99 4.69
CA GLU A 176 9.34 -12.07 5.21
C GLU A 176 10.21 -11.59 6.37
N ILE A 177 10.92 -10.46 6.21
CA ILE A 177 11.81 -9.94 7.25
C ILE A 177 11.04 -9.44 8.48
N VAL A 178 9.90 -8.78 8.30
CA VAL A 178 9.07 -8.36 9.45
C VAL A 178 8.54 -9.58 10.22
N SER A 179 8.09 -10.62 9.51
CA SER A 179 7.63 -11.86 10.13
C SER A 179 8.76 -12.62 10.85
N GLU A 180 9.96 -12.63 10.26
CA GLU A 180 11.16 -13.21 10.87
C GLU A 180 11.50 -12.51 12.20
N TYR A 181 11.55 -11.17 12.20
CA TYR A 181 11.83 -10.38 13.41
C TYR A 181 10.75 -10.54 14.46
N GLY A 182 9.48 -10.63 14.05
CA GLY A 182 8.40 -10.94 14.98
C GLY A 182 8.57 -12.29 15.67
N LYS A 183 8.91 -13.33 14.90
CA LYS A 183 9.14 -14.68 15.44
C LYS A 183 10.40 -14.79 16.31
N ARG A 184 11.51 -14.17 15.87
CA ARG A 184 12.82 -14.32 16.50
C ARG A 184 12.99 -13.43 17.72
N PHE A 185 12.45 -12.23 17.68
CA PHE A 185 12.68 -11.20 18.70
C PHE A 185 11.40 -10.77 19.42
N GLY A 186 10.25 -11.36 19.09
CA GLY A 186 8.99 -11.03 19.77
C GLY A 186 8.42 -9.65 19.42
N ILE A 187 8.84 -9.01 18.32
CA ILE A 187 8.30 -7.72 17.90
C ILE A 187 6.82 -7.89 17.53
N PRO A 188 5.88 -7.21 18.22
CA PRO A 188 4.48 -7.23 17.81
C PRO A 188 4.32 -6.48 16.49
N TYR A 189 3.71 -7.13 15.48
CA TYR A 189 3.57 -6.51 14.16
C TYR A 189 2.19 -6.71 13.54
N VAL A 190 1.87 -5.82 12.62
CA VAL A 190 0.70 -5.94 11.75
C VAL A 190 1.13 -5.69 10.31
N MET A 191 0.72 -6.60 9.41
CA MET A 191 0.83 -6.40 7.97
C MET A 191 -0.47 -5.80 7.46
N VAL A 192 -0.43 -4.64 6.88
CA VAL A 192 -1.58 -4.06 6.18
C VAL A 192 -1.35 -4.20 4.68
N ARG A 193 -2.25 -4.88 3.98
CA ARG A 193 -2.18 -5.11 2.53
C ARG A 193 -3.26 -4.30 1.83
N PRO A 194 -3.01 -3.06 1.40
CA PRO A 194 -3.95 -2.31 0.59
C PRO A 194 -4.07 -2.89 -0.82
N GLY A 195 -5.26 -2.78 -1.40
CA GLY A 195 -5.45 -2.91 -2.83
C GLY A 195 -4.82 -1.75 -3.59
N HIS A 196 -5.48 -1.26 -4.64
CA HIS A 196 -5.05 -0.04 -5.32
C HIS A 196 -5.64 1.18 -4.61
N VAL A 197 -4.78 1.96 -3.97
CA VAL A 197 -5.20 3.19 -3.28
C VAL A 197 -5.34 4.32 -4.29
N TYR A 198 -6.51 4.96 -4.33
CA TYR A 198 -6.83 6.05 -5.25
C TYR A 198 -7.32 7.29 -4.49
N GLY A 199 -7.22 8.44 -5.13
CA GLY A 199 -7.63 9.74 -4.56
C GLY A 199 -6.77 10.86 -5.09
N PRO A 200 -7.05 12.13 -4.71
CA PRO A 200 -6.23 13.30 -5.08
C PRO A 200 -4.77 13.11 -4.67
N GLY A 201 -3.85 13.30 -5.61
CA GLY A 201 -2.40 13.09 -5.41
C GLY A 201 -1.87 11.74 -5.91
N ASN A 202 -2.73 10.84 -6.43
CA ASN A 202 -2.34 9.59 -7.09
C ASN A 202 -3.19 9.36 -8.34
N GLU A 203 -3.03 10.25 -9.30
CA GLU A 203 -3.76 10.28 -10.55
C GLU A 203 -3.29 9.23 -11.54
N GLY A 204 -4.19 8.84 -12.45
CA GLY A 204 -3.93 7.94 -13.57
C GLY A 204 -4.58 6.56 -13.44
N LEU A 205 -4.64 5.87 -14.55
CA LEU A 205 -5.24 4.54 -14.64
C LEU A 205 -4.30 3.48 -14.05
N THR A 206 -4.83 2.65 -13.17
CA THR A 206 -4.08 1.49 -12.65
C THR A 206 -3.82 0.45 -13.73
N GLY A 207 -2.67 -0.21 -13.70
CA GLY A 207 -2.33 -1.31 -14.58
C GLY A 207 -3.31 -2.51 -14.54
N ARG A 208 -4.15 -2.58 -13.50
CA ARG A 208 -5.24 -3.58 -13.43
C ARG A 208 -6.37 -3.28 -14.43
N VAL A 209 -6.52 -2.05 -14.87
CA VAL A 209 -7.45 -1.68 -15.96
C VAL A 209 -6.86 -2.05 -17.30
N GLY A 210 -5.59 -1.73 -17.53
CA GLY A 210 -4.91 -1.99 -18.79
C GLY A 210 -3.58 -1.25 -18.87
N ILE A 211 -3.00 -1.25 -20.05
CA ILE A 211 -1.71 -0.64 -20.36
C ILE A 211 -1.82 0.27 -21.56
N ASN A 212 -1.08 1.37 -21.54
CA ASN A 212 -0.94 2.24 -22.71
C ASN A 212 0.27 1.77 -23.53
N THR A 213 0.07 1.54 -24.82
CA THR A 213 1.12 1.10 -25.73
C THR A 213 0.84 1.65 -27.13
N PHE A 214 1.86 2.18 -27.79
CA PHE A 214 1.78 2.75 -29.16
C PHE A 214 0.58 3.70 -29.39
N GLY A 215 0.27 4.54 -28.39
CA GLY A 215 -0.82 5.51 -28.47
C GLY A 215 -2.24 4.92 -28.33
N VAL A 216 -2.36 3.61 -28.06
CA VAL A 216 -3.63 2.92 -27.81
C VAL A 216 -3.64 2.30 -26.43
N PHE A 217 -4.75 2.47 -25.71
CA PHE A 217 -4.93 1.83 -24.41
C PHE A 217 -5.50 0.43 -24.57
N LEU A 218 -4.73 -0.59 -24.19
CA LEU A 218 -5.19 -1.98 -24.14
C LEU A 218 -5.93 -2.23 -22.84
N HIS A 219 -7.24 -2.42 -22.90
CA HIS A 219 -8.08 -2.73 -21.75
C HIS A 219 -8.05 -4.22 -21.46
N LEU A 220 -7.33 -4.61 -20.40
CA LEU A 220 -7.05 -6.00 -20.00
C LEU A 220 -7.95 -6.49 -18.84
N GLY A 221 -8.44 -5.57 -18.00
CA GLY A 221 -9.17 -5.91 -16.78
C GLY A 221 -10.60 -6.44 -17.02
N GLY A 222 -11.22 -6.09 -18.15
CA GLY A 222 -12.55 -6.59 -18.52
C GLY A 222 -13.64 -6.31 -17.48
N SER A 223 -14.36 -7.34 -17.09
CA SER A 223 -15.42 -7.28 -16.05
C SER A 223 -14.92 -7.55 -14.63
N ASN A 224 -13.60 -7.68 -14.41
CA ASN A 224 -13.05 -7.93 -13.08
C ASN A 224 -13.31 -6.75 -12.15
N PRO A 225 -13.74 -6.97 -10.89
CA PRO A 225 -13.75 -5.91 -9.91
C PRO A 225 -12.32 -5.41 -9.66
N LEU A 226 -12.17 -4.12 -9.47
CA LEU A 226 -10.90 -3.52 -9.10
C LEU A 226 -10.80 -3.45 -7.58
N PRO A 227 -9.70 -3.93 -6.97
CA PRO A 227 -9.49 -3.85 -5.53
C PRO A 227 -9.11 -2.41 -5.15
N LEU A 228 -10.07 -1.52 -5.15
CA LEU A 228 -9.85 -0.11 -4.85
C LEU A 228 -10.08 0.18 -3.37
N THR A 229 -9.32 1.12 -2.85
CA THR A 229 -9.60 1.77 -1.57
C THR A 229 -9.29 3.27 -1.69
N TYR A 230 -10.21 4.10 -1.23
CA TYR A 230 -9.99 5.54 -1.20
C TYR A 230 -8.91 5.88 -0.16
N VAL A 231 -8.11 6.89 -0.43
CA VAL A 231 -6.93 7.19 0.40
C VAL A 231 -7.26 7.42 1.87
N ASP A 232 -8.37 8.11 2.18
CA ASP A 232 -8.80 8.36 3.56
C ASP A 232 -9.28 7.07 4.25
N ASN A 233 -10.03 6.22 3.54
CA ASN A 233 -10.45 4.91 4.03
C ASN A 233 -9.22 4.01 4.31
N CYS A 234 -8.22 4.07 3.44
CA CYS A 234 -6.97 3.34 3.61
C CYS A 234 -6.17 3.84 4.82
N ALA A 235 -6.03 5.16 4.97
CA ALA A 235 -5.32 5.78 6.09
C ALA A 235 -5.97 5.42 7.43
N GLU A 236 -7.30 5.47 7.52
CA GLU A 236 -8.07 5.05 8.70
C GLU A 236 -7.83 3.56 9.02
N ALA A 237 -7.86 2.68 8.02
CA ALA A 237 -7.58 1.26 8.21
C ALA A 237 -6.17 1.02 8.76
N ILE A 238 -5.17 1.73 8.26
CA ILE A 238 -3.78 1.65 8.73
C ILE A 238 -3.68 2.16 10.17
N ALA A 239 -4.30 3.29 10.49
CA ALA A 239 -4.32 3.85 11.84
C ALA A 239 -4.93 2.87 12.85
N LEU A 240 -6.13 2.35 12.56
CA LEU A 240 -6.80 1.38 13.43
C LEU A 240 -5.99 0.09 13.60
N ALA A 241 -5.35 -0.41 12.54
CA ALA A 241 -4.48 -1.59 12.60
C ALA A 241 -3.28 -1.38 13.53
N GLY A 242 -2.76 -0.17 13.60
CA GLY A 242 -1.67 0.18 14.51
C GLY A 242 -2.10 0.42 15.95
N LEU A 243 -3.31 0.90 16.17
CA LEU A 243 -3.73 1.46 17.45
C LEU A 243 -4.64 0.53 18.25
N LYS A 244 -5.55 -0.23 17.61
CA LYS A 244 -6.51 -1.08 18.33
C LYS A 244 -5.87 -2.30 18.97
N LYS A 245 -6.44 -2.75 20.09
CA LYS A 245 -6.08 -4.03 20.71
C LYS A 245 -6.44 -5.16 19.74
N LEU A 246 -5.52 -6.11 19.57
CA LEU A 246 -5.67 -7.26 18.68
C LEU A 246 -5.56 -8.55 19.49
N ALA A 247 -6.13 -9.63 18.97
CA ALA A 247 -6.13 -10.93 19.62
C ALA A 247 -4.72 -11.55 19.68
N THR A 248 -3.88 -11.26 18.68
CA THR A 248 -2.52 -11.79 18.57
C THR A 248 -1.51 -10.66 18.31
N SER A 249 -0.24 -10.97 18.56
CA SER A 249 0.88 -10.04 18.30
C SER A 249 1.30 -9.99 16.82
N ALA A 250 0.73 -10.84 15.97
CA ALA A 250 1.05 -10.94 14.55
C ALA A 250 -0.24 -11.06 13.74
N GLU A 251 -0.66 -10.00 13.04
CA GLU A 251 -1.90 -9.95 12.29
C GLU A 251 -1.68 -9.45 10.86
N VAL A 252 -2.58 -9.85 9.97
CA VAL A 252 -2.60 -9.42 8.56
C VAL A 252 -3.99 -8.92 8.22
N PHE A 253 -4.09 -7.76 7.56
CA PHE A 253 -5.35 -7.18 7.13
C PHE A 253 -5.31 -6.75 5.67
N ASN A 254 -6.30 -7.20 4.90
CA ASN A 254 -6.58 -6.70 3.57
C ASN A 254 -7.40 -5.40 3.67
N VAL A 255 -6.99 -4.39 2.89
CA VAL A 255 -7.72 -3.12 2.84
C VAL A 255 -8.27 -2.90 1.44
N VAL A 256 -9.58 -2.93 1.33
CA VAL A 256 -10.35 -2.67 0.11
C VAL A 256 -11.71 -2.15 0.49
N ASP A 257 -12.25 -1.20 -0.27
CA ASP A 257 -13.58 -0.65 -0.02
C ASP A 257 -14.69 -1.68 -0.35
N ASP A 258 -15.92 -1.42 0.08
CA ASP A 258 -17.04 -2.34 -0.08
C ASP A 258 -17.60 -2.36 -1.51
N ASP A 259 -17.77 -1.18 -2.10
CA ASP A 259 -18.30 -1.04 -3.46
C ASP A 259 -17.15 -0.95 -4.46
N LEU A 260 -16.90 -2.06 -5.16
CA LEU A 260 -15.80 -2.18 -6.11
C LEU A 260 -16.31 -2.12 -7.54
N PRO A 261 -15.93 -1.09 -8.31
CA PRO A 261 -16.32 -1.01 -9.71
C PRO A 261 -15.62 -2.11 -10.52
N SER A 262 -16.30 -2.63 -11.55
CA SER A 262 -15.58 -3.42 -12.55
C SER A 262 -14.60 -2.54 -13.32
N SER A 263 -13.50 -3.15 -13.81
CA SER A 263 -12.50 -2.46 -14.65
C SER A 263 -13.15 -1.74 -15.84
N ARG A 264 -14.16 -2.35 -16.48
CA ARG A 264 -14.93 -1.75 -17.56
C ARG A 264 -15.73 -0.53 -17.11
N ARG A 265 -16.39 -0.59 -15.94
CA ARG A 265 -17.14 0.54 -15.37
C ARG A 265 -16.19 1.68 -15.03
N PHE A 266 -15.06 1.39 -14.38
CA PHE A 266 -14.05 2.37 -14.03
C PHE A 266 -13.47 3.09 -15.25
N LEU A 267 -13.06 2.33 -16.30
CA LEU A 267 -12.55 2.90 -17.54
C LEU A 267 -13.58 3.80 -18.24
N ARG A 268 -14.86 3.40 -18.25
CA ARG A 268 -15.95 4.21 -18.81
C ARG A 268 -16.09 5.53 -18.06
N LEU A 269 -16.15 5.47 -16.72
CA LEU A 269 -16.25 6.66 -15.86
C LEU A 269 -15.04 7.58 -16.05
N TYR A 270 -13.84 7.03 -16.11
CA TYR A 270 -12.63 7.81 -16.37
C TYR A 270 -12.69 8.55 -17.70
N LYS A 271 -13.11 7.86 -18.78
CA LYS A 271 -13.26 8.48 -20.10
C LYS A 271 -14.36 9.55 -20.16
N GLN A 272 -15.39 9.43 -19.35
CA GLN A 272 -16.48 10.40 -19.28
C GLN A 272 -16.10 11.64 -18.46
N ASN A 273 -15.33 11.47 -17.39
CA ASN A 273 -15.08 12.52 -16.41
C ASN A 273 -13.68 13.18 -16.52
N VAL A 274 -12.70 12.51 -17.12
CA VAL A 274 -11.32 13.04 -17.20
C VAL A 274 -10.98 13.38 -18.66
N ARG A 275 -10.75 12.34 -19.48
CA ARG A 275 -10.43 12.56 -20.93
C ARG A 275 -10.82 11.36 -21.77
N ARG A 276 -11.21 11.62 -23.02
CA ARG A 276 -11.50 10.58 -24.01
C ARG A 276 -10.21 10.14 -24.72
N PHE A 277 -10.05 8.84 -24.91
CA PHE A 277 -8.94 8.25 -25.68
C PHE A 277 -9.34 6.91 -26.30
N LYS A 278 -8.59 6.47 -27.30
CA LYS A 278 -8.81 5.18 -27.97
C LYS A 278 -8.43 4.03 -27.05
N SER A 279 -9.32 3.04 -26.91
CA SER A 279 -9.01 1.82 -26.18
C SER A 279 -9.59 0.60 -26.86
N ILE A 280 -8.84 -0.49 -26.83
CA ILE A 280 -9.21 -1.80 -27.38
C ILE A 280 -9.32 -2.79 -26.23
N TYR A 281 -10.45 -3.49 -26.16
CA TYR A 281 -10.60 -4.57 -25.19
C TYR A 281 -9.87 -5.82 -25.69
N VAL A 282 -9.00 -6.35 -24.84
CA VAL A 282 -8.29 -7.61 -25.09
C VAL A 282 -8.91 -8.70 -24.20
N PRO A 283 -9.55 -9.72 -24.79
CA PRO A 283 -10.09 -10.84 -24.03
C PRO A 283 -9.04 -11.54 -23.17
N HIS A 284 -9.44 -12.04 -22.00
CA HIS A 284 -8.51 -12.62 -21.03
C HIS A 284 -7.74 -13.82 -21.60
N PHE A 285 -8.36 -14.65 -22.46
CA PHE A 285 -7.66 -15.78 -23.08
C PHE A 285 -6.52 -15.30 -24.00
N LEU A 286 -6.73 -14.24 -24.77
CA LEU A 286 -5.69 -13.68 -25.65
C LEU A 286 -4.55 -13.07 -24.83
N SER A 287 -4.87 -12.28 -23.82
CA SER A 287 -3.84 -11.68 -22.94
C SER A 287 -3.05 -12.75 -22.15
N TYR A 288 -3.70 -13.83 -21.74
CA TYR A 288 -3.03 -14.98 -21.10
C TYR A 288 -2.12 -15.72 -22.07
N THR A 289 -2.61 -16.02 -23.27
CA THR A 289 -1.82 -16.69 -24.33
C THR A 289 -0.61 -15.84 -24.72
N PHE A 290 -0.79 -14.52 -24.87
CA PHE A 290 0.31 -13.60 -25.11
C PHE A 290 1.36 -13.66 -23.98
N SER A 291 0.91 -13.62 -22.73
CA SER A 291 1.82 -13.73 -21.56
C SER A 291 2.59 -15.05 -21.54
N TYR A 292 1.94 -16.15 -21.93
CA TYR A 292 2.59 -17.46 -22.06
C TYR A 292 3.64 -17.48 -23.18
N LEU A 293 3.31 -16.97 -24.36
CA LEU A 293 4.25 -16.92 -25.48
C LEU A 293 5.43 -16.02 -25.19
N TRP A 294 5.19 -14.86 -24.55
CA TRP A 294 6.28 -13.97 -24.12
C TRP A 294 7.21 -14.61 -23.11
N GLU A 295 6.66 -15.29 -22.11
CA GLU A 295 7.43 -16.05 -21.12
C GLU A 295 8.32 -17.11 -21.78
N ARG A 296 7.76 -17.86 -22.75
CA ARG A 296 8.51 -18.85 -23.55
C ARG A 296 9.61 -18.22 -24.39
N TYR A 297 9.32 -17.11 -25.03
CA TYR A 297 10.30 -16.37 -25.84
C TYR A 297 11.42 -15.78 -24.98
N SER A 298 11.08 -15.19 -23.85
CA SER A 298 12.08 -14.70 -22.87
C SER A 298 13.02 -15.81 -22.39
N THR A 299 12.49 -17.01 -22.09
CA THR A 299 13.29 -18.16 -21.71
C THR A 299 14.19 -18.63 -22.87
N TRP A 300 13.66 -18.66 -24.08
CA TRP A 300 14.43 -19.07 -25.28
C TRP A 300 15.54 -18.08 -25.62
N SER A 301 15.35 -16.80 -25.37
CA SER A 301 16.36 -15.74 -25.62
C SER A 301 17.44 -15.65 -24.54
N ASP A 302 17.59 -16.67 -23.65
CA ASP A 302 18.55 -16.70 -22.55
C ASP A 302 18.53 -15.44 -21.68
N GLY A 303 17.35 -14.85 -21.48
CA GLY A 303 17.16 -13.68 -20.62
C GLY A 303 17.51 -12.34 -21.26
N GLN A 304 17.82 -12.30 -22.58
CA GLN A 304 18.03 -11.01 -23.28
C GLN A 304 16.79 -10.12 -23.24
N LEU A 305 15.61 -10.72 -23.11
CA LEU A 305 14.36 -10.03 -22.90
C LEU A 305 13.80 -10.38 -21.52
N GLU A 306 13.58 -9.37 -20.68
CA GLU A 306 12.96 -9.57 -19.39
C GLU A 306 11.54 -10.16 -19.54
N PRO A 307 11.13 -11.11 -18.67
CA PRO A 307 9.78 -11.70 -18.70
C PRO A 307 8.74 -10.74 -18.11
N VAL A 308 8.67 -9.51 -18.64
CA VAL A 308 7.77 -8.45 -18.17
C VAL A 308 6.30 -8.89 -18.26
N PHE A 309 5.97 -9.67 -19.29
CA PHE A 309 4.69 -10.36 -19.42
C PHE A 309 4.91 -11.84 -19.18
N ASN A 310 4.39 -12.36 -18.06
CA ASN A 310 4.43 -13.77 -17.73
C ASN A 310 3.12 -14.20 -17.05
N ARG A 311 2.88 -15.50 -16.97
CA ARG A 311 1.63 -16.06 -16.40
C ARG A 311 1.46 -15.72 -14.92
N ARG A 312 2.53 -15.63 -14.12
CA ARG A 312 2.46 -15.25 -12.70
C ARG A 312 1.93 -13.84 -12.55
N ARG A 313 2.51 -12.88 -13.28
CA ARG A 313 2.06 -11.50 -13.30
C ARG A 313 0.63 -11.35 -13.80
N TRP A 314 0.28 -12.10 -14.86
CA TRP A 314 -1.08 -12.12 -15.39
C TRP A 314 -2.10 -12.59 -14.35
N HIS A 315 -1.81 -13.71 -13.65
CA HIS A 315 -2.68 -14.23 -12.60
C HIS A 315 -2.89 -13.22 -11.46
N ALA A 316 -1.84 -12.57 -11.03
CA ALA A 316 -1.91 -11.59 -9.94
C ALA A 316 -2.68 -10.30 -10.33
N THR A 317 -2.64 -9.92 -11.61
CA THR A 317 -3.15 -8.62 -12.08
C THR A 317 -4.53 -8.72 -12.70
N TRP A 318 -4.76 -9.68 -13.61
CA TRP A 318 -5.96 -9.73 -14.46
C TRP A 318 -6.82 -10.98 -14.31
N LYS A 319 -6.42 -11.98 -13.56
CA LYS A 319 -7.30 -13.11 -13.25
C LYS A 319 -8.54 -12.62 -12.51
N LYS A 320 -9.70 -13.14 -12.92
CA LYS A 320 -10.98 -12.77 -12.26
C LYS A 320 -10.95 -13.18 -10.78
N THR A 321 -11.09 -12.18 -9.91
CA THR A 321 -10.95 -12.33 -8.46
C THR A 321 -11.94 -11.38 -7.77
N THR A 322 -12.56 -11.82 -6.69
CA THR A 322 -13.28 -11.00 -5.73
C THR A 322 -12.40 -10.80 -4.49
N TYR A 323 -12.68 -9.79 -3.69
CA TYR A 323 -11.81 -9.39 -2.59
C TYR A 323 -12.60 -9.32 -1.29
N SER A 324 -11.95 -9.63 -0.16
CA SER A 324 -12.53 -9.60 1.17
C SER A 324 -11.82 -8.58 2.06
N ASN A 325 -12.61 -7.82 2.81
CA ASN A 325 -12.18 -6.97 3.91
C ASN A 325 -12.85 -7.37 5.24
N VAL A 326 -13.44 -8.56 5.28
CA VAL A 326 -14.22 -9.05 6.42
C VAL A 326 -13.38 -9.06 7.69
N ARG A 327 -12.13 -9.55 7.62
CA ARG A 327 -11.23 -9.60 8.77
C ARG A 327 -10.94 -8.20 9.32
N LEU A 328 -10.69 -7.23 8.46
CA LEU A 328 -10.48 -5.84 8.84
C LEU A 328 -11.70 -5.29 9.62
N LYS A 329 -12.92 -5.54 9.09
CA LYS A 329 -14.17 -5.11 9.73
C LYS A 329 -14.41 -5.78 11.06
N THR A 330 -14.30 -7.09 11.12
CA THR A 330 -14.61 -7.85 12.34
C THR A 330 -13.60 -7.62 13.46
N SER A 331 -12.30 -7.48 13.12
CA SER A 331 -11.25 -7.31 14.12
C SER A 331 -11.07 -5.86 14.57
N LEU A 332 -11.27 -4.89 13.68
CA LEU A 332 -10.99 -3.49 13.95
C LEU A 332 -12.24 -2.60 13.98
N GLY A 333 -13.41 -3.13 13.62
CA GLY A 333 -14.63 -2.33 13.49
C GLY A 333 -14.51 -1.26 12.40
N TRP A 334 -13.58 -1.45 11.45
CA TRP A 334 -13.39 -0.51 10.35
C TRP A 334 -14.55 -0.56 9.36
N THR A 335 -14.94 0.61 8.87
CA THR A 335 -15.88 0.76 7.75
C THR A 335 -15.40 1.92 6.87
N PRO A 336 -15.57 1.83 5.54
CA PRO A 336 -15.20 2.95 4.67
C PRO A 336 -16.08 4.17 4.98
N LYS A 337 -15.45 5.29 5.32
CA LYS A 337 -16.12 6.57 5.63
C LYS A 337 -16.50 7.33 4.36
N VAL A 338 -15.66 7.23 3.32
CA VAL A 338 -15.88 7.86 2.02
C VAL A 338 -16.45 6.81 1.07
N SER A 339 -17.61 7.07 0.51
CA SER A 339 -18.25 6.20 -0.48
C SER A 339 -17.47 6.17 -1.80
N MET A 340 -17.63 5.11 -2.60
CA MET A 340 -17.03 5.04 -3.93
C MET A 340 -17.44 6.24 -4.81
N LYS A 341 -18.69 6.69 -4.72
CA LYS A 341 -19.18 7.81 -5.53
C LYS A 341 -18.46 9.11 -5.19
N GLU A 342 -18.31 9.43 -3.92
CA GLU A 342 -17.60 10.62 -3.44
C GLU A 342 -16.11 10.54 -3.78
N GLY A 343 -15.46 9.41 -3.46
CA GLY A 343 -14.05 9.21 -3.73
C GLY A 343 -13.72 9.27 -5.22
N MET A 344 -14.58 8.71 -6.09
CA MET A 344 -14.43 8.83 -7.55
C MET A 344 -14.59 10.26 -8.05
N SER A 345 -15.53 11.03 -7.48
CA SER A 345 -15.72 12.42 -7.86
C SER A 345 -14.47 13.25 -7.59
N SER A 346 -13.93 13.18 -6.37
CA SER A 346 -12.69 13.90 -5.99
C SER A 346 -11.48 13.43 -6.79
N TYR A 347 -11.37 12.12 -7.04
CA TYR A 347 -10.29 11.57 -7.86
C TYR A 347 -10.34 12.05 -9.30
N PHE A 348 -11.51 12.07 -9.96
CA PHE A 348 -11.63 12.54 -11.34
C PHE A 348 -11.42 14.05 -11.46
N GLU A 349 -11.80 14.82 -10.45
CA GLU A 349 -11.51 16.25 -10.38
C GLU A 349 -10.00 16.50 -10.37
N SER A 350 -9.27 15.87 -9.45
CA SER A 350 -7.81 15.93 -9.37
C SER A 350 -7.11 15.46 -10.66
N CYS A 351 -7.64 14.41 -11.31
CA CYS A 351 -7.12 13.97 -12.61
C CYS A 351 -7.29 15.03 -13.70
N ARG A 352 -8.42 15.75 -13.73
CA ARG A 352 -8.67 16.84 -14.71
C ARG A 352 -7.72 18.02 -14.49
N ASP A 353 -7.53 18.40 -13.23
CA ASP A 353 -6.66 19.54 -12.91
C ASP A 353 -5.24 19.26 -13.34
N ARG A 354 -4.72 18.07 -13.05
CA ARG A 354 -3.41 17.64 -13.52
C ARG A 354 -3.27 17.60 -15.05
N GLU A 355 -4.33 17.20 -15.78
CA GLU A 355 -4.32 17.18 -17.24
C GLU A 355 -4.35 18.59 -17.85
N ARG A 356 -4.85 19.61 -17.10
CA ARG A 356 -4.82 21.01 -17.52
C ARG A 356 -3.45 21.65 -17.30
N ASP A 357 -2.71 21.16 -16.29
CA ASP A 357 -1.39 21.67 -15.91
C ASP A 357 -0.25 20.98 -16.68
N ALA A 358 -0.53 19.91 -17.45
CA ALA A 358 0.44 19.12 -18.23
C ALA A 358 0.43 19.47 -19.72
#